data_2ec7287729dc8a24835bcbfd057db06c
#
_entry.id   2ec7287729dc8a24835bcbfd057db06c
#
_cell.length_a   1.000
_cell.length_b   1.000
_cell.length_c   1.000
_cell.angle_alpha   90.00
_cell.angle_beta   90.00
_cell.angle_gamma   90.00
#
_symmetry.space_group_name_H-M   'P 1'
#
loop_
_entity.id
_entity.type
_entity.pdbx_description
1 polymer ?
#
loop_
_entity_poly.entity_id
_entity_poly.type
_entity_poly.pdbx_seq_one_letter_code
_entity_poly.pdbx_strand_id
1 'polypeptide(L)'
;MSNLQSYFIAGPENLLPSHIYKSENPNKALVRIVGELAENGLDVFQLRAKSINDNEIMDLIRDLSSVTYNTKMKLCINDNVNVASKCKGLIDILHLGQSDMKPNEAKKMIGQNIEIGLSITNKKQLDNIPNCVNYLGVGPIFPTGSKKDASLPMG
;
A
#
# COMPACT_ATOMS: atom_id res chain seq x y z
N MET A 1 18.40 14.55 11.41
CA MET A 1 18.63 13.67 10.24
C MET A 1 17.30 13.03 9.92
N SER A 2 16.75 13.22 8.72
CA SER A 2 15.55 12.51 8.27
C SER A 2 15.93 11.02 8.16
N ASN A 3 15.35 10.18 9.00
CA ASN A 3 15.52 8.74 8.83
C ASN A 3 14.86 8.36 7.50
N LEU A 4 15.67 7.87 6.55
CA LEU A 4 15.15 7.22 5.36
C LEU A 4 14.26 6.07 5.80
N GLN A 5 13.03 6.03 5.30
CA GLN A 5 12.10 4.93 5.56
C GLN A 5 12.09 3.98 4.36
N SER A 6 12.09 2.69 4.66
CA SER A 6 11.91 1.63 3.67
C SER A 6 10.43 1.44 3.38
N TYR A 7 10.07 1.38 2.09
CA TYR A 7 8.69 1.26 1.64
C TYR A 7 8.58 0.17 0.58
N PHE A 8 7.87 -0.91 0.88
CA PHE A 8 7.70 -2.07 -0.01
C PHE A 8 6.26 -2.18 -0.47
N ILE A 9 6.05 -2.37 -1.79
CA ILE A 9 4.72 -2.49 -2.41
C ILE A 9 4.64 -3.84 -3.12
N ALA A 10 3.67 -4.65 -2.76
CA ALA A 10 3.40 -5.92 -3.44
C ALA A 10 1.95 -6.38 -3.24
N GLY A 11 1.52 -7.30 -4.10
CA GLY A 11 0.31 -8.11 -3.97
C GLY A 11 0.62 -9.57 -4.27
N PRO A 12 -0.34 -10.49 -4.05
CA PRO A 12 -0.16 -11.91 -4.36
C PRO A 12 0.26 -12.15 -5.80
N GLU A 13 -0.21 -11.33 -6.73
CA GLU A 13 0.12 -11.39 -8.16
C GLU A 13 1.61 -11.17 -8.46
N ASN A 14 2.36 -10.52 -7.59
CA ASN A 14 3.79 -10.29 -7.75
C ASN A 14 4.62 -11.55 -7.41
N LEU A 15 4.01 -12.50 -6.72
CA LEU A 15 4.63 -13.77 -6.33
C LEU A 15 4.35 -14.90 -7.33
N LEU A 16 3.62 -14.64 -8.42
CA LEU A 16 3.32 -15.59 -9.48
C LEU A 16 4.45 -15.63 -10.51
N PRO A 17 4.73 -16.73 -11.12
CA PRO A 17 5.27 -17.98 -10.68
C PRO A 17 6.79 -17.92 -10.66
N SER A 18 7.40 -17.63 -9.55
CA SER A 18 8.81 -17.95 -9.42
C SER A 18 8.97 -19.44 -9.16
N HIS A 19 10.06 -20.05 -9.64
CA HIS A 19 10.38 -21.45 -9.40
C HIS A 19 10.50 -21.80 -7.90
N ILE A 20 10.60 -20.78 -7.07
CA ILE A 20 10.77 -20.87 -5.60
C ILE A 20 9.43 -21.10 -4.89
N TYR A 21 8.31 -20.59 -5.44
CA TYR A 21 6.99 -20.60 -4.75
C TYR A 21 5.94 -21.47 -5.43
N LYS A 22 6.33 -22.38 -6.34
CA LYS A 22 5.40 -23.22 -7.12
C LYS A 22 4.44 -24.07 -6.28
N SER A 23 4.75 -24.34 -5.02
CA SER A 23 3.97 -25.20 -4.12
C SER A 23 3.24 -24.43 -3.02
N GLU A 24 3.50 -23.13 -2.84
CA GLU A 24 2.89 -22.32 -1.78
C GLU A 24 1.78 -21.42 -2.35
N ASN A 25 0.68 -21.30 -1.60
CA ASN A 25 -0.38 -20.35 -1.93
C ASN A 25 0.19 -18.90 -1.90
N PRO A 26 -0.01 -18.08 -2.96
CA PRO A 26 0.57 -16.74 -3.04
C PRO A 26 0.25 -15.82 -1.86
N ASN A 27 -0.96 -15.91 -1.29
CA ASN A 27 -1.33 -15.13 -0.11
C ASN A 27 -0.50 -15.54 1.12
N LYS A 28 -0.32 -16.85 1.33
CA LYS A 28 0.50 -17.36 2.43
C LYS A 28 1.97 -16.98 2.28
N ALA A 29 2.50 -17.10 1.06
CA ALA A 29 3.86 -16.67 0.74
C ALA A 29 4.05 -15.16 1.03
N LEU A 30 3.08 -14.32 0.62
CA LEU A 30 3.13 -12.89 0.89
C LEU A 30 3.14 -12.60 2.40
N VAL A 31 2.25 -13.22 3.17
CA VAL A 31 2.17 -13.05 4.64
C VAL A 31 3.50 -13.42 5.30
N ARG A 32 4.08 -14.56 4.93
CA ARG A 32 5.38 -14.99 5.46
C ARG A 32 6.50 -14.00 5.13
N ILE A 33 6.62 -13.60 3.86
CA ILE A 33 7.65 -12.65 3.41
C ILE A 33 7.51 -11.30 4.13
N VAL A 34 6.30 -10.79 4.26
CA VAL A 34 6.05 -9.51 4.93
C VAL A 34 6.35 -9.61 6.43
N GLY A 35 6.03 -10.73 7.08
CA GLY A 35 6.41 -10.98 8.47
C GLY A 35 7.93 -10.95 8.66
N GLU A 36 8.69 -11.67 7.82
CA GLU A 36 10.15 -11.66 7.83
C GLU A 36 10.73 -10.24 7.59
N LEU A 37 10.17 -9.49 6.63
CA LEU A 37 10.61 -8.11 6.37
C LEU A 37 10.32 -7.17 7.54
N ALA A 38 9.16 -7.31 8.18
CA ALA A 38 8.77 -6.50 9.33
C ALA A 38 9.70 -6.74 10.55
N GLU A 39 10.05 -8.00 10.82
CA GLU A 39 11.02 -8.38 11.85
C GLU A 39 12.42 -7.82 11.57
N ASN A 40 12.77 -7.66 10.29
CA ASN A 40 14.04 -7.10 9.83
C ASN A 40 14.01 -5.59 9.58
N GLY A 41 12.97 -4.87 10.06
CA GLY A 41 12.93 -3.42 10.14
C GLY A 41 12.37 -2.72 8.90
N LEU A 42 11.54 -3.39 8.10
CA LEU A 42 10.73 -2.70 7.08
C LEU A 42 9.80 -1.69 7.77
N ASP A 43 9.79 -0.44 7.28
CA ASP A 43 8.98 0.62 7.90
C ASP A 43 7.53 0.61 7.41
N VAL A 44 7.32 0.40 6.11
CA VAL A 44 5.96 0.41 5.51
C VAL A 44 5.82 -0.72 4.49
N PHE A 45 4.77 -1.52 4.63
CA PHE A 45 4.31 -2.43 3.58
C PHE A 45 2.98 -1.94 2.99
N GLN A 46 2.92 -1.78 1.66
CA GLN A 46 1.69 -1.47 0.94
C GLN A 46 1.15 -2.71 0.22
N LEU A 47 -0.01 -3.18 0.66
CA LEU A 47 -0.76 -4.23 -0.04
C LEU A 47 -1.43 -3.64 -1.28
N ARG A 48 -0.93 -4.02 -2.46
CA ARG A 48 -1.51 -3.68 -3.77
C ARG A 48 -2.00 -4.95 -4.46
N ALA A 49 -3.20 -5.39 -4.09
CA ALA A 49 -3.83 -6.62 -4.56
C ALA A 49 -4.95 -6.30 -5.56
N LYS A 50 -4.65 -6.40 -6.86
CA LYS A 50 -5.59 -6.10 -7.95
C LYS A 50 -6.26 -7.35 -8.54
N SER A 51 -5.82 -8.53 -8.15
CA SER A 51 -6.25 -9.82 -8.70
C SER A 51 -7.27 -10.57 -7.84
N ILE A 52 -7.56 -10.06 -6.64
CA ILE A 52 -8.46 -10.69 -5.66
C ILE A 52 -9.58 -9.73 -5.24
N ASN A 53 -10.70 -10.28 -4.75
CA ASN A 53 -11.87 -9.50 -4.34
C ASN A 53 -11.73 -8.89 -2.93
N ASP A 54 -12.66 -8.00 -2.56
CA ASP A 54 -12.63 -7.27 -1.29
C ASP A 54 -12.60 -8.18 -0.06
N ASN A 55 -13.31 -9.31 -0.07
CA ASN A 55 -13.32 -10.24 1.06
C ASN A 55 -11.94 -10.91 1.21
N GLU A 56 -11.36 -11.36 0.12
CA GLU A 56 -10.01 -11.93 0.10
C GLU A 56 -8.95 -10.90 0.54
N ILE A 57 -9.10 -9.62 0.15
CA ILE A 57 -8.23 -8.54 0.63
C ILE A 57 -8.38 -8.35 2.14
N MET A 58 -9.61 -8.36 2.68
CA MET A 58 -9.85 -8.22 4.12
C MET A 58 -9.26 -9.38 4.92
N ASP A 59 -9.37 -10.62 4.41
CA ASP A 59 -8.76 -11.79 5.06
C ASP A 59 -7.23 -11.68 5.04
N LEU A 60 -6.65 -11.29 3.90
CA LEU A 60 -5.22 -11.08 3.78
C LEU A 60 -4.70 -9.95 4.71
N ILE A 61 -5.47 -8.88 4.89
CA ILE A 61 -5.14 -7.81 5.85
C ILE A 61 -5.12 -8.35 7.28
N ARG A 62 -6.05 -9.23 7.67
CA ARG A 62 -6.06 -9.86 9.01
C ARG A 62 -4.81 -10.70 9.23
N ASP A 63 -4.45 -11.53 8.22
CA ASP A 63 -3.26 -12.37 8.29
C ASP A 63 -1.98 -11.51 8.38
N LEU A 64 -1.85 -10.48 7.53
CA LEU A 64 -0.72 -9.54 7.56
C LEU A 64 -0.64 -8.80 8.90
N SER A 65 -1.75 -8.27 9.41
CA SER A 65 -1.80 -7.58 10.70
C SER A 65 -1.35 -8.51 11.85
N SER A 66 -1.71 -9.80 11.79
CA SER A 66 -1.32 -10.76 12.83
C SER A 66 0.18 -11.00 12.91
N VAL A 67 0.87 -11.09 11.75
CA VAL A 67 2.33 -11.33 11.70
C VAL A 67 3.16 -10.07 11.92
N THR A 68 2.55 -8.88 11.83
CA THR A 68 3.24 -7.60 12.01
C THR A 68 2.91 -6.90 13.33
N TYR A 69 1.99 -7.45 14.13
CA TYR A 69 1.45 -6.83 15.33
C TYR A 69 2.50 -6.34 16.36
N ASN A 70 3.59 -7.10 16.53
CA ASN A 70 4.66 -6.78 17.49
C ASN A 70 5.84 -6.01 16.85
N THR A 71 5.67 -5.50 15.63
CA THR A 71 6.69 -4.75 14.90
C THR A 71 6.35 -3.26 14.84
N LYS A 72 7.27 -2.44 14.32
CA LYS A 72 7.03 -1.01 14.07
C LYS A 72 6.51 -0.75 12.65
N MET A 73 6.37 -1.79 11.82
CA MET A 73 5.95 -1.66 10.44
C MET A 73 4.51 -1.14 10.36
N LYS A 74 4.29 -0.17 9.50
CA LYS A 74 2.95 0.30 9.14
C LYS A 74 2.38 -0.51 7.98
N LEU A 75 1.14 -0.96 8.12
CA LEU A 75 0.40 -1.64 7.06
C LEU A 75 -0.41 -0.63 6.26
N CYS A 76 -0.13 -0.54 4.97
CA CYS A 76 -0.80 0.34 4.01
C CYS A 76 -1.67 -0.47 3.05
N ILE A 77 -2.86 0.04 2.74
CA ILE A 77 -3.70 -0.49 1.64
C ILE A 77 -3.72 0.47 0.47
N ASN A 78 -3.67 -0.07 -0.77
CA ASN A 78 -3.73 0.70 -2.01
C ASN A 78 -5.17 0.89 -2.48
N ASP A 79 -5.57 2.12 -2.81
CA ASP A 79 -6.79 2.58 -3.51
C ASP A 79 -8.13 2.26 -2.82
N ASN A 80 -8.30 1.11 -2.18
CA ASN A 80 -9.59 0.57 -1.76
C ASN A 80 -10.11 1.17 -0.44
N VAL A 81 -10.81 2.31 -0.53
CA VAL A 81 -11.39 3.01 0.62
C VAL A 81 -12.43 2.16 1.36
N ASN A 82 -13.23 1.34 0.62
CA ASN A 82 -14.27 0.51 1.23
C ASN A 82 -13.65 -0.57 2.14
N VAL A 83 -12.63 -1.26 1.67
CA VAL A 83 -11.89 -2.23 2.49
C VAL A 83 -11.19 -1.52 3.64
N ALA A 84 -10.51 -0.39 3.40
CA ALA A 84 -9.87 0.40 4.44
C ALA A 84 -10.84 0.79 5.56
N SER A 85 -12.07 1.19 5.21
CA SER A 85 -13.09 1.57 6.17
C SER A 85 -13.59 0.40 7.05
N LYS A 86 -13.55 -0.83 6.52
CA LYS A 86 -13.94 -2.07 7.23
C LYS A 86 -12.80 -2.67 8.05
N CYS A 87 -11.55 -2.36 7.70
CA CYS A 87 -10.35 -2.86 8.36
C CYS A 87 -9.71 -1.85 9.34
N LYS A 88 -10.51 -0.91 9.87
CA LYS A 88 -10.03 0.06 10.89
C LYS A 88 -9.43 -0.68 12.08
N GLY A 89 -8.24 -0.23 12.51
CA GLY A 89 -7.48 -0.87 13.60
C GLY A 89 -6.58 -2.02 13.15
N LEU A 90 -6.65 -2.44 11.89
CA LEU A 90 -5.74 -3.42 11.29
C LEU A 90 -4.76 -2.81 10.31
N ILE A 91 -5.04 -1.58 9.84
CA ILE A 91 -4.21 -0.83 8.90
C ILE A 91 -3.88 0.56 9.46
N ASP A 92 -2.76 1.11 9.03
CA ASP A 92 -2.26 2.41 9.46
C ASP A 92 -2.42 3.47 8.36
N ILE A 93 -2.38 3.06 7.10
CA ILE A 93 -2.30 3.96 5.94
C ILE A 93 -3.26 3.50 4.84
N LEU A 94 -3.88 4.49 4.17
CA LEU A 94 -4.54 4.34 2.87
C LEU A 94 -3.79 5.17 1.84
N HIS A 95 -3.28 4.54 0.77
CA HIS A 95 -2.63 5.24 -0.35
C HIS A 95 -3.58 5.36 -1.53
N LEU A 96 -3.75 6.58 -2.05
CA LEU A 96 -4.67 6.91 -3.14
C LEU A 96 -3.92 7.42 -4.37
N GLY A 97 -4.39 7.05 -5.55
CA GLY A 97 -4.02 7.67 -6.81
C GLY A 97 -4.91 8.88 -7.16
N GLN A 98 -4.59 9.55 -8.24
CA GLN A 98 -5.31 10.76 -8.67
C GLN A 98 -6.72 10.49 -9.22
N SER A 99 -6.95 9.28 -9.73
CA SER A 99 -8.25 8.83 -10.26
C SER A 99 -9.17 8.20 -9.21
N ASP A 100 -8.64 7.94 -8.00
CA ASP A 100 -9.38 7.31 -6.93
C ASP A 100 -10.30 8.30 -6.19
N MET A 101 -10.94 7.85 -5.14
CA MET A 101 -11.74 8.71 -4.26
C MET A 101 -10.89 9.88 -3.74
N LYS A 102 -11.47 11.08 -3.70
CA LYS A 102 -10.75 12.26 -3.21
C LYS A 102 -10.34 12.10 -1.74
N PRO A 103 -9.12 12.52 -1.35
CA PRO A 103 -8.61 12.32 0.01
C PRO A 103 -9.54 12.81 1.12
N ASN A 104 -10.20 13.97 0.94
CA ASN A 104 -11.14 14.51 1.93
C ASN A 104 -12.39 13.63 2.11
N GLU A 105 -12.87 12.98 1.05
CA GLU A 105 -14.00 12.05 1.10
C GLU A 105 -13.58 10.73 1.75
N ALA A 106 -12.44 10.18 1.32
CA ALA A 106 -11.87 8.99 1.91
C ALA A 106 -11.63 9.17 3.41
N LYS A 107 -11.09 10.32 3.84
CA LYS A 107 -10.84 10.64 5.27
C LYS A 107 -12.11 10.59 6.12
N LYS A 108 -13.24 11.04 5.59
CA LYS A 108 -14.54 10.93 6.29
C LYS A 108 -14.96 9.47 6.52
N MET A 109 -14.63 8.58 5.59
CA MET A 109 -14.99 7.16 5.70
C MET A 109 -14.03 6.38 6.60
N ILE A 110 -12.72 6.61 6.49
CA ILE A 110 -11.72 5.84 7.25
C ILE A 110 -11.48 6.38 8.66
N GLY A 111 -11.81 7.64 8.94
CA GLY A 111 -11.59 8.29 10.24
C GLY A 111 -10.21 8.92 10.37
N GLN A 112 -9.93 9.50 11.56
CA GLN A 112 -8.72 10.31 11.77
C GLN A 112 -7.44 9.49 11.99
N ASN A 113 -7.56 8.25 12.45
CA ASN A 113 -6.42 7.43 12.86
C ASN A 113 -5.64 6.81 11.68
N ILE A 114 -6.26 6.70 10.50
CA ILE A 114 -5.60 6.16 9.31
C ILE A 114 -4.98 7.31 8.52
N GLU A 115 -3.68 7.24 8.26
CA GLU A 115 -2.96 8.21 7.42
C GLU A 115 -3.36 8.10 5.95
N ILE A 116 -3.25 9.20 5.20
CA ILE A 116 -3.47 9.20 3.74
C ILE A 116 -2.18 9.52 3.01
N GLY A 117 -1.78 8.61 2.12
CA GLY A 117 -0.79 8.86 1.08
C GLY A 117 -1.46 9.25 -0.24
N LEU A 118 -0.82 10.09 -1.03
CA LEU A 118 -1.33 10.51 -2.35
C LEU A 118 -0.24 10.40 -3.42
N SER A 119 -0.54 9.71 -4.52
CA SER A 119 0.34 9.66 -5.68
C SER A 119 0.39 11.00 -6.42
N ILE A 120 1.59 11.44 -6.78
CA ILE A 120 1.85 12.62 -7.62
C ILE A 120 2.61 12.16 -8.86
N THR A 121 2.03 12.41 -10.04
CA THR A 121 2.58 11.99 -11.34
C THR A 121 2.93 13.17 -12.27
N ASN A 122 2.63 14.39 -11.85
CA ASN A 122 3.03 15.62 -12.53
C ASN A 122 3.03 16.82 -11.58
N LYS A 123 3.76 17.89 -11.95
CA LYS A 123 3.96 19.08 -11.10
C LYS A 123 2.66 19.82 -10.75
N LYS A 124 1.67 19.85 -11.65
CA LYS A 124 0.39 20.57 -11.43
C LYS A 124 -0.42 19.99 -10.27
N GLN A 125 -0.20 18.71 -9.94
CA GLN A 125 -0.89 18.05 -8.82
C GLN A 125 -0.38 18.53 -7.47
N LEU A 126 0.78 19.17 -7.40
CA LEU A 126 1.33 19.75 -6.18
C LEU A 126 0.60 21.03 -5.72
N ASP A 127 -0.08 21.72 -6.63
CA ASP A 127 -0.72 23.01 -6.35
C ASP A 127 -1.95 22.89 -5.42
N ASN A 128 -2.55 21.71 -5.34
CA ASN A 128 -3.81 21.49 -4.62
C ASN A 128 -3.81 20.20 -3.78
N ILE A 129 -2.84 20.03 -2.90
CA ILE A 129 -2.77 18.90 -1.99
C ILE A 129 -3.71 19.13 -0.79
N PRO A 130 -4.71 18.25 -0.55
CA PRO A 130 -5.59 18.38 0.60
C PRO A 130 -4.84 18.26 1.94
N ASN A 131 -5.23 19.05 2.94
CA ASN A 131 -4.60 19.06 4.27
C ASN A 131 -4.64 17.72 5.03
N CYS A 132 -5.53 16.81 4.62
CA CYS A 132 -5.63 15.46 5.21
C CYS A 132 -4.60 14.47 4.67
N VAL A 133 -3.79 14.86 3.67
CA VAL A 133 -2.71 14.02 3.10
C VAL A 133 -1.48 14.11 3.99
N ASN A 134 -0.95 12.97 4.39
CA ASN A 134 0.19 12.85 5.30
C ASN A 134 1.52 12.72 4.56
N TYR A 135 1.54 12.10 3.37
CA TYR A 135 2.74 11.99 2.53
C TYR A 135 2.39 11.87 1.05
N LEU A 136 3.37 12.10 0.20
CA LEU A 136 3.26 12.03 -1.25
C LEU A 136 4.12 10.92 -1.83
N GLY A 137 3.54 10.11 -2.71
CA GLY A 137 4.25 9.16 -3.56
C GLY A 137 4.55 9.82 -4.92
N VAL A 138 5.75 10.35 -5.10
CA VAL A 138 6.14 11.08 -6.31
C VAL A 138 6.80 10.15 -7.31
N GLY A 139 6.25 10.07 -8.52
CA GLY A 139 6.82 9.23 -9.57
C GLY A 139 5.85 8.89 -10.71
N PRO A 140 6.32 8.13 -11.70
CA PRO A 140 7.67 7.55 -11.80
C PRO A 140 8.73 8.59 -12.17
N ILE A 141 9.95 8.46 -11.61
CA ILE A 141 11.08 9.31 -11.97
C ILE A 141 11.70 8.81 -13.27
N PHE A 142 11.85 7.48 -13.40
CA PHE A 142 12.36 6.80 -14.59
C PHE A 142 11.28 5.92 -15.23
N PRO A 143 11.42 5.54 -16.52
CA PRO A 143 10.54 4.56 -17.14
C PRO A 143 10.52 3.26 -16.34
N THR A 144 9.32 2.68 -16.15
CA THR A 144 9.15 1.45 -15.37
C THR A 144 8.18 0.50 -16.07
N GLY A 145 8.47 -0.80 -15.99
CA GLY A 145 7.57 -1.88 -16.39
C GLY A 145 6.87 -2.57 -15.20
N SER A 146 7.16 -2.15 -13.97
CA SER A 146 6.61 -2.78 -12.75
C SER A 146 5.10 -2.53 -12.60
N LYS A 147 4.59 -1.48 -13.23
CA LYS A 147 3.18 -1.08 -13.19
C LYS A 147 2.69 -0.87 -14.63
N LYS A 148 1.71 -1.67 -15.07
CA LYS A 148 1.17 -1.61 -16.46
C LYS A 148 0.53 -0.27 -16.80
N ASP A 149 -0.02 0.42 -15.80
CA ASP A 149 -0.70 1.70 -15.86
C ASP A 149 0.19 2.86 -15.33
N ALA A 150 1.51 2.71 -15.41
CA ALA A 150 2.44 3.76 -15.02
C ALA A 150 2.31 4.99 -15.92
N SER A 151 2.29 6.18 -15.31
CA SER A 151 2.37 7.46 -16.02
C SER A 151 3.74 7.62 -16.70
N LEU A 152 3.85 8.59 -17.61
CA LEU A 152 5.15 8.98 -18.16
C LEU A 152 6.09 9.47 -17.03
N PRO A 153 7.40 9.24 -17.16
CA PRO A 153 8.37 9.71 -16.17
C PRO A 153 8.31 11.23 -16.01
N MET A 154 8.53 11.67 -14.79
CA MET A 154 8.58 13.10 -14.47
C MET A 154 9.96 13.73 -14.69
N GLY A 155 11.01 12.91 -14.80
CA GLY A 155 12.41 13.34 -14.94
C GLY A 155 13.07 13.69 -13.62
#